data_f7281742171876c974c3b497b99be8a7
#
_entry.id   f7281742171876c974c3b497b99be8a7
#
_cell.length_a   1.000
_cell.length_b   1.000
_cell.length_c   1.000
_cell.angle_alpha   90.00
_cell.angle_beta   90.00
_cell.angle_gamma   90.00
#
_symmetry.space_group_name_H-M   'P 1'
#
loop_
_entity.id
_entity.type
_entity.pdbx_description
1 polymer ?
#
loop_
_entity_poly.entity_id
_entity_poly.type
_entity_poly.pdbx_seq_one_letter_code
_entity_poly.pdbx_strand_id
1 'polypeptide(L)'
;MGVGDFFTTKLDQAIGWARKYSIFQYPFVTACCGMEYMATACSHYDVDRFGAGLARFSPRQADVLFVVGTISHKMAPVLKRVYDQMCEPKWVVAFGVCTCTGGFYDNYATVMGIDTIIPVDVYIPGCPPRPESVLDGLMKLQDRIAAGAQRY
;
A
#
# COMPACT_ATOMS: atom_id res chain seq x y z
N MET A 1 10.63 -7.63 35.52
CA MET A 1 10.12 -6.56 34.63
C MET A 1 10.57 -5.23 35.26
N GLY A 2 11.52 -4.58 34.62
CA GLY A 2 12.05 -3.30 35.10
C GLY A 2 11.16 -2.14 34.70
N VAL A 3 11.25 -1.01 35.40
CA VAL A 3 10.53 0.24 35.07
C VAL A 3 10.87 0.67 33.63
N GLY A 4 12.06 0.37 33.12
CA GLY A 4 12.50 0.61 31.76
C GLY A 4 11.65 -0.15 30.70
N ASP A 5 11.35 -1.43 30.94
CA ASP A 5 10.58 -2.27 30.03
C ASP A 5 9.13 -1.77 29.91
N PHE A 6 8.57 -1.24 30.98
CA PHE A 6 7.23 -0.65 30.98
C PHE A 6 7.17 0.64 30.14
N PHE A 7 8.18 1.50 30.24
CA PHE A 7 8.26 2.75 29.47
C PHE A 7 8.44 2.48 27.97
N THR A 8 9.33 1.56 27.60
CA THR A 8 9.55 1.19 26.21
C THR A 8 8.31 0.58 25.58
N THR A 9 7.61 -0.34 26.27
CA THR A 9 6.36 -0.95 25.77
C THR A 9 5.27 0.09 25.54
N LYS A 10 5.13 1.08 26.43
CA LYS A 10 4.14 2.17 26.25
C LYS A 10 4.51 3.08 25.08
N LEU A 11 5.80 3.38 24.92
CA LEU A 11 6.30 4.19 23.81
C LEU A 11 6.08 3.50 22.47
N ASP A 12 6.38 2.20 22.36
CA ASP A 12 6.18 1.41 21.15
C ASP A 12 4.70 1.33 20.76
N GLN A 13 3.80 1.19 21.73
CA GLN A 13 2.35 1.24 21.49
C GLN A 13 1.90 2.60 20.96
N ALA A 14 2.41 3.69 21.53
CA ALA A 14 2.09 5.05 21.09
C ALA A 14 2.59 5.33 19.68
N ILE A 15 3.83 4.88 19.37
CA ILE A 15 4.40 5.00 18.02
C ILE A 15 3.61 4.16 17.02
N GLY A 16 3.23 2.94 17.36
CA GLY A 16 2.41 2.06 16.52
C GLY A 16 1.04 2.69 16.22
N TRP A 17 0.40 3.27 17.23
CA TRP A 17 -0.86 3.99 17.07
C TRP A 17 -0.70 5.22 16.17
N ALA A 18 0.33 6.02 16.37
CA ALA A 18 0.60 7.20 15.55
C ALA A 18 0.84 6.82 14.08
N ARG A 19 1.65 5.79 13.80
CA ARG A 19 1.90 5.29 12.45
C ARG A 19 0.65 4.72 11.79
N LYS A 20 -0.22 4.05 12.55
CA LYS A 20 -1.48 3.47 12.06
C LYS A 20 -2.40 4.52 11.44
N TYR A 21 -2.47 5.72 12.02
CA TYR A 21 -3.38 6.79 11.60
C TYR A 21 -2.69 7.97 10.89
N SER A 22 -1.42 7.81 10.50
CA SER A 22 -0.67 8.82 9.77
C SER A 22 0.02 8.18 8.58
N ILE A 23 -0.77 7.72 7.61
CA ILE A 23 -0.30 7.00 6.42
C ILE A 23 -0.23 7.96 5.25
N PHE A 24 0.97 8.17 4.71
CA PHE A 24 1.18 8.87 3.44
C PHE A 24 1.31 7.85 2.31
N GLN A 25 0.36 7.90 1.39
CA GLN A 25 0.32 6.97 0.28
C GLN A 25 1.01 7.53 -0.97
N TYR A 26 1.80 6.71 -1.64
CA TYR A 26 2.30 6.96 -2.99
C TYR A 26 1.45 6.13 -3.96
N PRO A 27 0.56 6.77 -4.74
CA PRO A 27 -0.23 6.07 -5.73
C PRO A 27 0.57 5.88 -7.02
N PHE A 28 0.98 4.64 -7.30
CA PHE A 28 1.51 4.25 -8.60
C PHE A 28 0.35 3.74 -9.46
N VAL A 29 -0.32 4.68 -10.12
CA VAL A 29 -1.62 4.43 -10.77
C VAL A 29 -1.44 4.15 -12.24
N THR A 30 -1.98 3.01 -12.68
CA THR A 30 -2.07 2.58 -14.08
C THR A 30 -3.43 1.97 -14.35
N ALA A 31 -3.87 1.96 -15.60
CA ALA A 31 -5.06 1.27 -16.10
C ALA A 31 -6.38 1.60 -15.35
N CYS A 32 -7.39 0.72 -15.51
CA CYS A 32 -8.75 0.94 -15.03
C CYS A 32 -8.90 0.99 -13.50
N CYS A 33 -8.05 0.30 -12.76
CA CYS A 33 -8.05 0.36 -11.30
C CYS A 33 -7.75 1.77 -10.77
N GLY A 34 -7.12 2.63 -11.59
CA GLY A 34 -6.88 4.03 -11.25
C GLY A 34 -8.16 4.83 -11.05
N MET A 35 -9.20 4.57 -11.84
CA MET A 35 -10.49 5.22 -11.65
C MET A 35 -11.16 4.80 -10.34
N GLU A 36 -11.04 3.53 -9.97
CA GLU A 36 -11.59 3.04 -8.70
C GLU A 36 -10.80 3.55 -7.50
N TYR A 37 -9.48 3.70 -7.64
CA TYR A 37 -8.65 4.38 -6.63
C TYR A 37 -9.12 5.83 -6.42
N MET A 38 -9.39 6.56 -7.49
CA MET A 38 -9.95 7.92 -7.41
C MET A 38 -11.34 7.93 -6.77
N ALA A 39 -12.21 6.97 -7.10
CA ALA A 39 -13.52 6.82 -6.48
C ALA A 39 -13.41 6.56 -4.97
N THR A 40 -12.43 5.76 -4.54
CA THR A 40 -12.16 5.49 -3.12
C THR A 40 -11.69 6.75 -2.38
N ALA A 41 -10.95 7.64 -3.06
CA ALA A 41 -10.48 8.91 -2.50
C ALA A 41 -11.55 10.02 -2.52
N CYS A 42 -12.69 9.79 -3.18
CA CYS A 42 -13.77 10.76 -3.23
C CYS A 42 -14.59 10.82 -1.92
N SER A 43 -15.35 11.90 -1.75
CA SER A 43 -16.12 12.24 -0.55
C SER A 43 -17.10 11.16 -0.07
N HIS A 44 -17.56 10.27 -0.95
CA HIS A 44 -18.50 9.20 -0.58
C HIS A 44 -17.84 8.14 0.33
N TYR A 45 -16.59 7.77 0.04
CA TYR A 45 -15.85 6.75 0.79
C TYR A 45 -14.84 7.33 1.77
N ASP A 46 -14.23 8.44 1.40
CA ASP A 46 -13.38 9.28 2.23
C ASP A 46 -12.29 8.52 3.02
N VAL A 47 -11.20 8.23 2.35
CA VAL A 47 -10.03 7.54 2.92
C VAL A 47 -9.37 8.35 4.03
N ASP A 48 -9.60 9.68 4.08
CA ASP A 48 -9.04 10.58 5.08
C ASP A 48 -9.47 10.21 6.50
N ARG A 49 -10.69 9.75 6.69
CA ARG A 49 -11.18 9.31 8.01
C ARG A 49 -10.40 8.13 8.59
N PHE A 50 -9.66 7.42 7.74
CA PHE A 50 -8.76 6.33 8.15
C PHE A 50 -7.32 6.79 8.33
N GLY A 51 -7.03 8.10 8.17
CA GLY A 51 -5.70 8.66 8.29
C GLY A 51 -4.78 8.37 7.10
N ALA A 52 -5.35 8.13 5.92
CA ALA A 52 -4.61 7.76 4.71
C ALA A 52 -4.96 8.63 3.48
N GLY A 53 -5.56 9.81 3.66
CA GLY A 53 -6.03 10.63 2.55
C GLY A 53 -4.94 11.41 1.81
N LEU A 54 -3.78 11.62 2.41
CA LEU A 54 -2.72 12.40 1.80
C LEU A 54 -1.89 11.56 0.82
N ALA A 55 -2.17 11.76 -0.48
CA ALA A 55 -1.31 11.23 -1.54
C ALA A 55 -0.03 12.07 -1.68
N ARG A 56 1.11 11.43 -1.61
CA ARG A 56 2.42 12.05 -1.83
C ARG A 56 3.06 11.47 -3.08
N PHE A 57 3.29 12.30 -4.09
CA PHE A 57 3.93 11.91 -5.34
C PHE A 57 5.46 11.91 -5.28
N SER A 58 6.02 12.12 -4.10
CA SER A 58 7.43 11.93 -3.82
C SER A 58 7.63 10.62 -3.03
N PRO A 59 8.36 9.63 -3.55
CA PRO A 59 8.58 8.36 -2.86
C PRO A 59 9.22 8.52 -1.48
N ARG A 60 10.05 9.54 -1.32
CA ARG A 60 10.76 9.82 -0.06
C ARG A 60 9.87 10.37 1.05
N GLN A 61 8.65 10.79 0.73
CA GLN A 61 7.68 11.35 1.67
C GLN A 61 6.48 10.42 1.89
N ALA A 62 6.51 9.23 1.30
CA ALA A 62 5.42 8.26 1.38
C ALA A 62 5.85 7.03 2.19
N ASP A 63 4.90 6.48 2.93
CA ASP A 63 5.08 5.30 3.77
C ASP A 63 4.50 4.05 3.11
N VAL A 64 3.45 4.22 2.31
CA VAL A 64 2.74 3.14 1.64
C VAL A 64 2.74 3.33 0.13
N LEU A 65 3.20 2.32 -0.59
CA LEU A 65 3.14 2.25 -2.04
C LEU A 65 1.86 1.51 -2.46
N PHE A 66 0.92 2.24 -3.03
CA PHE A 66 -0.24 1.65 -3.69
C PHE A 66 0.10 1.38 -5.16
N VAL A 67 0.28 0.12 -5.51
CA VAL A 67 0.47 -0.29 -6.90
C VAL A 67 -0.90 -0.64 -7.49
N VAL A 68 -1.38 0.21 -8.38
CA VAL A 68 -2.77 0.21 -8.85
C VAL A 68 -2.83 -0.11 -10.34
N GLY A 69 -3.37 -1.27 -10.68
CA GLY A 69 -3.61 -1.67 -12.07
C GLY A 69 -2.47 -2.47 -12.71
N THR A 70 -2.49 -2.57 -14.03
CA THR A 70 -1.58 -3.43 -14.80
C THR A 70 -0.17 -2.82 -14.89
N ILE A 71 0.85 -3.62 -14.62
CA ILE A 71 2.25 -3.24 -14.78
C ILE A 71 2.83 -3.94 -16.02
N SER A 72 3.39 -3.17 -16.93
CA SER A 72 4.12 -3.71 -18.06
C SER A 72 5.59 -4.01 -17.70
N HIS A 73 6.21 -4.94 -18.42
CA HIS A 73 7.64 -5.22 -18.27
C HIS A 73 8.52 -3.96 -18.41
N LYS A 74 8.10 -3.01 -19.24
CA LYS A 74 8.78 -1.73 -19.42
C LYS A 74 8.66 -0.83 -18.19
N MET A 75 7.57 -0.91 -17.43
CA MET A 75 7.34 -0.14 -16.21
C MET A 75 7.88 -0.82 -14.94
N ALA A 76 8.14 -2.12 -14.98
CA ALA A 76 8.66 -2.88 -13.85
C ALA A 76 9.94 -2.28 -13.23
N PRO A 77 10.97 -1.90 -14.00
CA PRO A 77 12.17 -1.27 -13.44
C PRO A 77 11.90 0.13 -12.86
N VAL A 78 10.89 0.84 -13.35
CA VAL A 78 10.47 2.14 -12.78
C VAL A 78 9.81 1.92 -11.43
N LEU A 79 8.90 0.96 -11.33
CA LEU A 79 8.25 0.58 -10.07
C LEU A 79 9.28 0.21 -9.00
N LYS A 80 10.28 -0.60 -9.37
CA LYS A 80 11.37 -0.97 -8.46
C LYS A 80 12.17 0.24 -7.98
N ARG A 81 12.49 1.18 -8.87
CA ARG A 81 13.20 2.42 -8.49
C ARG A 81 12.38 3.28 -7.53
N VAL A 82 11.07 3.37 -7.73
CA VAL A 82 10.17 4.08 -6.80
C VAL A 82 10.20 3.43 -5.43
N TYR A 83 10.09 2.10 -5.38
CA TYR A 83 10.16 1.33 -4.14
C TYR A 83 11.50 1.51 -3.42
N ASP A 84 12.61 1.48 -4.14
CA ASP A 84 13.96 1.65 -3.58
C ASP A 84 14.22 3.07 -3.03
N GLN A 85 13.48 4.07 -3.53
CA GLN A 85 13.57 5.46 -3.06
C GLN A 85 12.72 5.76 -1.83
N MET A 86 11.81 4.86 -1.45
CA MET A 86 11.00 5.02 -0.24
C MET A 86 11.82 4.76 1.01
N CYS A 87 11.60 5.59 2.03
CA CYS A 87 12.22 5.42 3.33
C CYS A 87 11.59 4.26 4.12
N GLU A 88 12.36 3.66 5.00
CA GLU A 88 11.84 2.69 5.98
C GLU A 88 11.22 3.42 7.20
N PRO A 89 10.13 2.93 7.77
CA PRO A 89 9.37 1.74 7.37
C PRO A 89 8.47 2.00 6.15
N LYS A 90 8.36 1.01 5.26
CA LYS A 90 7.54 1.10 4.05
C LYS A 90 6.70 -0.15 3.85
N TRP A 91 5.52 0.03 3.27
CA TRP A 91 4.57 -1.04 2.98
C TRP A 91 4.09 -0.97 1.53
N VAL A 92 3.72 -2.11 0.98
CA VAL A 92 3.26 -2.24 -0.41
C VAL A 92 1.89 -2.88 -0.45
N VAL A 93 0.97 -2.22 -1.15
CA VAL A 93 -0.39 -2.71 -1.39
C VAL A 93 -0.56 -3.01 -2.88
N ALA A 94 -0.87 -4.24 -3.21
CA ALA A 94 -1.25 -4.67 -4.54
C ALA A 94 -2.76 -4.44 -4.75
N PHE A 95 -3.11 -3.49 -5.62
CA PHE A 95 -4.47 -3.09 -5.87
C PHE A 95 -4.96 -3.63 -7.22
N GLY A 96 -5.86 -4.59 -7.15
CA GLY A 96 -6.48 -5.21 -8.31
C GLY A 96 -5.82 -6.52 -8.74
N VAL A 97 -6.55 -7.32 -9.47
CA VAL A 97 -6.12 -8.66 -9.89
C VAL A 97 -4.85 -8.63 -10.76
N CYS A 98 -4.67 -7.56 -11.54
CA CYS A 98 -3.49 -7.43 -12.39
C CYS A 98 -2.18 -7.32 -11.57
N THR A 99 -2.21 -6.61 -10.45
CA THR A 99 -1.07 -6.52 -9.54
C THR A 99 -0.91 -7.76 -8.65
N CYS A 100 -2.02 -8.44 -8.34
CA CYS A 100 -1.99 -9.63 -7.49
C CYS A 100 -1.43 -10.85 -8.23
N THR A 101 -1.98 -11.16 -9.41
CA THR A 101 -1.67 -12.39 -10.16
C THR A 101 -1.50 -12.17 -11.67
N GLY A 102 -1.64 -10.94 -12.15
CA GLY A 102 -1.70 -10.63 -13.59
C GLY A 102 -3.11 -10.77 -14.19
N GLY A 103 -4.03 -11.45 -13.49
CA GLY A 103 -5.40 -11.66 -13.96
C GLY A 103 -5.44 -12.51 -15.23
N PHE A 104 -6.25 -12.07 -16.20
CA PHE A 104 -6.38 -12.73 -17.51
C PHE A 104 -5.43 -12.17 -18.59
N TYR A 105 -4.57 -11.22 -18.23
CA TYR A 105 -3.58 -10.62 -19.15
C TYR A 105 -2.26 -11.40 -19.16
N ASP A 106 -2.32 -12.69 -19.51
CA ASP A 106 -1.12 -13.48 -19.71
C ASP A 106 -0.55 -13.22 -21.11
N ASN A 107 0.39 -12.29 -21.19
CA ASN A 107 1.03 -11.91 -22.44
C ASN A 107 2.48 -11.43 -22.20
N TYR A 108 3.25 -11.30 -23.30
CA TYR A 108 4.65 -10.90 -23.28
C TYR A 108 4.90 -9.46 -22.78
N ALA A 109 3.87 -8.64 -22.68
CA ALA A 109 4.02 -7.21 -22.35
C ALA A 109 3.76 -6.90 -20.87
N THR A 110 3.02 -7.74 -20.15
CA THR A 110 2.56 -7.50 -18.78
C THR A 110 3.23 -8.42 -17.78
N VAL A 111 3.48 -7.89 -16.58
CA VAL A 111 4.05 -8.66 -15.47
C VAL A 111 2.92 -9.40 -14.74
N MET A 112 3.12 -10.68 -14.52
CA MET A 112 2.18 -11.56 -13.82
C MET A 112 2.43 -11.50 -12.31
N GLY A 113 1.79 -10.51 -11.65
CA GLY A 113 1.97 -10.24 -10.22
C GLY A 113 3.20 -9.38 -9.90
N ILE A 114 3.02 -8.39 -9.04
CA ILE A 114 4.11 -7.47 -8.66
C ILE A 114 5.04 -8.05 -7.59
N ASP A 115 4.64 -9.13 -6.94
CA ASP A 115 5.43 -9.88 -5.95
C ASP A 115 6.72 -10.45 -6.52
N THR A 116 6.77 -10.63 -7.84
CA THR A 116 8.00 -11.00 -8.56
C THR A 116 9.04 -9.87 -8.63
N ILE A 117 8.63 -8.62 -8.41
CA ILE A 117 9.48 -7.43 -8.54
C ILE A 117 9.79 -6.84 -7.17
N ILE A 118 8.75 -6.67 -6.33
CA ILE A 118 8.82 -6.06 -5.00
C ILE A 118 7.98 -6.86 -4.01
N PRO A 119 8.36 -6.90 -2.72
CA PRO A 119 7.59 -7.60 -1.71
C PRO A 119 6.24 -6.89 -1.47
N VAL A 120 5.17 -7.65 -1.32
CA VAL A 120 3.81 -7.15 -1.11
C VAL A 120 3.33 -7.47 0.30
N ASP A 121 2.69 -6.50 0.96
CA ASP A 121 2.15 -6.65 2.31
C ASP A 121 0.67 -7.00 2.30
N VAL A 122 -0.11 -6.34 1.45
CA VAL A 122 -1.56 -6.55 1.36
C VAL A 122 -1.96 -6.69 -0.09
N TYR A 123 -2.80 -7.69 -0.37
CA TYR A 123 -3.42 -7.92 -1.67
C TYR A 123 -4.90 -7.55 -1.62
N ILE A 124 -5.35 -6.72 -2.55
CA ILE A 124 -6.75 -6.33 -2.71
C ILE A 124 -7.24 -6.87 -4.06
N PRO A 125 -7.90 -8.03 -4.08
CA PRO A 125 -8.38 -8.64 -5.31
C PRO A 125 -9.60 -7.90 -5.86
N GLY A 126 -9.74 -7.90 -7.17
CA GLY A 126 -10.87 -7.33 -7.91
C GLY A 126 -10.46 -6.81 -9.28
N CYS A 127 -11.41 -6.62 -10.18
CA CYS A 127 -11.13 -6.14 -11.53
C CYS A 127 -12.21 -5.12 -12.01
N PRO A 128 -12.15 -3.89 -11.50
CA PRO A 128 -11.42 -3.37 -10.35
C PRO A 128 -12.02 -3.82 -8.99
N PRO A 129 -11.29 -3.76 -7.89
CA PRO A 129 -11.85 -3.99 -6.57
C PRO A 129 -12.78 -2.83 -6.18
N ARG A 130 -13.87 -3.12 -5.50
CA ARG A 130 -14.79 -2.10 -5.00
C ARG A 130 -14.12 -1.25 -3.91
N PRO A 131 -14.50 0.02 -3.74
CA PRO A 131 -13.95 0.91 -2.71
C PRO A 131 -14.02 0.33 -1.30
N GLU A 132 -15.09 -0.42 -0.97
CA GLU A 132 -15.23 -1.08 0.33
C GLU A 132 -14.12 -2.13 0.56
N SER A 133 -13.75 -2.87 -0.49
CA SER A 133 -12.65 -3.83 -0.42
C SER A 133 -11.30 -3.14 -0.26
N VAL A 134 -11.15 -1.93 -0.79
CA VAL A 134 -9.94 -1.12 -0.62
C VAL A 134 -9.82 -0.63 0.82
N LEU A 135 -10.94 -0.18 1.40
CA LEU A 135 -10.98 0.23 2.81
C LEU A 135 -10.69 -0.95 3.75
N ASP A 136 -11.23 -2.13 3.47
CA ASP A 136 -10.90 -3.36 4.23
C ASP A 136 -9.40 -3.71 4.12
N GLY A 137 -8.83 -3.59 2.92
CA GLY A 137 -7.40 -3.78 2.70
C GLY A 137 -6.55 -2.77 3.47
N LEU A 138 -6.98 -1.51 3.53
CA LEU A 138 -6.31 -0.46 4.31
C LEU A 138 -6.38 -0.76 5.81
N MET A 139 -7.53 -1.18 6.33
CA MET A 139 -7.68 -1.57 7.74
C MET A 139 -6.77 -2.74 8.10
N LYS A 140 -6.67 -3.76 7.24
CA LYS A 140 -5.74 -4.89 7.41
C LYS A 140 -4.27 -4.43 7.43
N LEU A 141 -3.92 -3.46 6.59
CA LEU A 141 -2.59 -2.86 6.61
C LEU A 141 -2.34 -2.14 7.94
N GLN A 142 -3.31 -1.35 8.39
CA GLN A 142 -3.23 -0.62 9.66
C GLN A 142 -3.04 -1.56 10.86
N ASP A 143 -3.70 -2.71 10.86
CA ASP A 143 -3.54 -3.70 11.93
C ASP A 143 -2.15 -4.34 11.90
N ARG A 144 -1.58 -4.57 10.70
CA ARG A 144 -0.19 -5.01 10.56
C ARG A 144 0.81 -3.98 11.09
N ILE A 145 0.59 -2.70 10.77
CA ILE A 145 1.41 -1.60 11.27
C ILE A 145 1.36 -1.53 12.80
N ALA A 146 0.16 -1.64 13.39
CA ALA A 146 -0.02 -1.62 14.83
C ALA A 146 0.63 -2.83 15.53
N ALA A 147 0.65 -3.98 14.88
CA ALA A 147 1.31 -5.18 15.39
C ALA A 147 2.86 -5.12 15.30
N GLY A 148 3.43 -4.04 14.76
CA GLY A 148 4.88 -3.87 14.63
C GLY A 148 5.51 -4.76 13.55
N ALA A 149 4.72 -5.26 12.62
CA ALA A 149 5.20 -6.06 11.49
C ALA A 149 5.97 -5.16 10.51
N GLN A 150 7.22 -4.87 10.85
CA GLN A 150 8.17 -4.21 9.94
C GLN A 150 8.91 -5.29 9.15
N ARG A 151 9.03 -5.09 7.84
CA ARG A 151 10.01 -5.83 7.04
C ARG A 151 11.35 -5.11 7.18
N TYR A 152 12.32 -5.84 7.66
CA TYR A 152 13.74 -5.49 7.57
C TYR A 152 14.34 -6.15 6.35
#